data_80faeab0758d08563ce7bfd6a7f1eda3
#
_entry.id   80faeab0758d08563ce7bfd6a7f1eda3
#
_cell.length_a   1.000
_cell.length_b   1.000
_cell.length_c   1.000
_cell.angle_alpha   90.00
_cell.angle_beta   90.00
_cell.angle_gamma   90.00
#
_symmetry.space_group_name_H-M   'P 1'
#
loop_
_entity.id
_entity.type
_entity.pdbx_description
1 polymer ?
#
loop_
_entity_poly.entity_id
_entity_poly.type
_entity_poly.pdbx_seq_one_letter_code
_entity_poly.pdbx_strand_id
1 'polypeptide(L)'
;GQVLRPVSPYGLNPQEVTIAEVLREAGYRTGLIGKWHLGDQPEFLPTNQGFDWFYGIPYSDDMTQEVGRRVAHRFEGEPWPPLPLLENETVIEAPVDRDQLTKDYTLRAVDFIEENQQRPFFLYMPQAMPGSTSAPFASEQFKGRSENGPWGDSIEELDWSIGKIMDKLVELELDENTLVIWTSDNGAPMTRDQKSLARGTNRPLHGRGYTTSEGAFRVPTIMWWPTHIPSGT
;
A
#
# COMPACT_ATOMS: atom_id res chain seq x y z
N GLY A 1 -6.97 16.86 11.41
CA GLY A 1 -7.45 16.56 10.07
C GLY A 1 -8.31 15.31 10.07
N GLN A 2 -9.07 15.11 9.03
CA GLN A 2 -9.81 13.86 8.82
C GLN A 2 -9.14 13.09 7.69
N VAL A 3 -9.25 11.76 7.73
CA VAL A 3 -8.84 10.90 6.63
C VAL A 3 -9.69 11.25 5.40
N LEU A 4 -9.05 11.38 4.24
CA LEU A 4 -9.75 11.60 2.97
C LEU A 4 -10.65 10.39 2.65
N ARG A 5 -11.77 10.66 2.03
CA ARG A 5 -12.82 9.68 1.74
C ARG A 5 -13.14 9.71 0.25
N PRO A 6 -13.81 8.68 -0.27
CA PRO A 6 -14.27 8.70 -1.66
C PRO A 6 -15.05 9.98 -1.97
N VAL A 7 -14.81 10.51 -3.17
CA VAL A 7 -15.47 11.73 -3.69
C VAL A 7 -15.14 12.98 -2.86
N SER A 8 -14.04 12.97 -2.10
CA SER A 8 -13.59 14.16 -1.37
C SER A 8 -13.18 15.27 -2.37
N PRO A 9 -13.64 16.53 -2.17
CA PRO A 9 -13.18 17.64 -2.99
C PRO A 9 -11.76 18.11 -2.61
N TYR A 10 -11.08 17.39 -1.71
CA TYR A 10 -9.75 17.73 -1.19
C TYR A 10 -8.80 16.57 -1.43
N GLY A 11 -7.52 16.89 -1.55
CA GLY A 11 -6.43 15.95 -1.70
C GLY A 11 -5.08 16.53 -1.28
N LEU A 12 -4.00 15.89 -1.67
CA LEU A 12 -2.66 16.43 -1.53
C LEU A 12 -2.56 17.75 -2.30
N ASN A 13 -2.12 18.81 -1.60
CA ASN A 13 -1.97 20.11 -2.25
C ASN A 13 -0.95 20.00 -3.42
N PRO A 14 -1.34 20.36 -4.65
CA PRO A 14 -0.43 20.30 -5.81
C PRO A 14 0.83 21.18 -5.71
N GLN A 15 0.91 22.05 -4.70
CA GLN A 15 2.10 22.86 -4.43
C GLN A 15 3.11 22.18 -3.49
N GLU A 16 2.73 21.06 -2.88
CA GLU A 16 3.66 20.25 -2.08
C GLU A 16 4.63 19.50 -3.00
N VAL A 17 5.90 19.51 -2.63
CA VAL A 17 6.93 18.80 -3.39
C VAL A 17 7.03 17.36 -2.87
N THR A 18 6.72 16.40 -3.72
CA THR A 18 6.80 14.98 -3.41
C THR A 18 8.19 14.41 -3.70
N ILE A 19 8.53 13.29 -3.05
CA ILE A 19 9.75 12.55 -3.38
C ILE A 19 9.75 12.08 -4.84
N ALA A 20 8.58 11.77 -5.39
CA ALA A 20 8.45 11.33 -6.78
C ALA A 20 8.82 12.47 -7.75
N GLU A 21 8.41 13.71 -7.48
CA GLU A 21 8.79 14.87 -8.29
C GLU A 21 10.30 15.11 -8.26
N VAL A 22 10.89 15.09 -7.06
CA VAL A 22 12.35 15.26 -6.89
C VAL A 22 13.14 14.21 -7.65
N LEU A 23 12.72 12.95 -7.55
CA LEU A 23 13.41 11.86 -8.23
C LEU A 23 13.17 11.87 -9.74
N ARG A 24 11.98 12.26 -10.21
CA ARG A 24 11.69 12.44 -11.63
C ARG A 24 12.56 13.55 -12.25
N GLU A 25 12.75 14.65 -11.55
CA GLU A 25 13.66 15.71 -11.97
C GLU A 25 15.13 15.24 -12.02
N ALA A 26 15.50 14.29 -11.16
CA ALA A 26 16.79 13.62 -11.18
C ALA A 26 16.92 12.53 -12.24
N GLY A 27 15.91 12.32 -13.09
CA GLY A 27 15.93 11.38 -14.21
C GLY A 27 15.44 9.97 -13.88
N TYR A 28 14.84 9.76 -12.71
CA TYR A 28 14.23 8.48 -12.38
C TYR A 28 12.88 8.29 -13.09
N ARG A 29 12.62 7.08 -13.53
CA ARG A 29 11.26 6.65 -13.86
C ARG A 29 10.50 6.40 -12.56
N THR A 30 9.36 7.09 -12.37
CA THR A 30 8.60 6.99 -11.13
C THR A 30 7.30 6.22 -11.33
N GLY A 31 7.07 5.22 -10.46
CA GLY A 31 5.86 4.40 -10.46
C GLY A 31 5.24 4.30 -9.08
N LEU A 32 3.90 4.30 -9.03
CA LEU A 32 3.14 3.96 -7.83
C LEU A 32 2.25 2.78 -8.11
N ILE A 33 2.35 1.74 -7.26
CA ILE A 33 1.50 0.56 -7.33
C ILE A 33 0.87 0.34 -5.95
N GLY A 34 -0.44 0.49 -5.85
CA GLY A 34 -1.15 0.23 -4.59
C GLY A 34 -2.16 1.29 -4.21
N LYS A 35 -2.33 1.52 -2.92
CA LYS A 35 -3.30 2.45 -2.34
C LYS A 35 -2.74 3.88 -2.27
N TRP A 36 -3.35 4.83 -2.99
CA TRP A 36 -2.93 6.23 -2.95
C TRP A 36 -3.36 6.98 -1.68
N HIS A 37 -4.62 7.09 -1.42
CA HIS A 37 -5.29 7.69 -0.25
C HIS A 37 -5.01 9.20 0.01
N LEU A 38 -4.58 9.93 -1.02
CA LEU A 38 -4.29 11.36 -0.92
C LEU A 38 -5.15 12.24 -1.84
N GLY A 39 -6.34 11.74 -2.19
CA GLY A 39 -7.33 12.40 -3.03
C GLY A 39 -7.64 11.59 -4.30
N ASP A 40 -8.92 11.55 -4.66
CA ASP A 40 -9.45 10.76 -5.78
C ASP A 40 -9.96 11.60 -6.95
N GLN A 41 -9.92 12.96 -6.81
CA GLN A 41 -10.18 13.82 -7.95
C GLN A 41 -8.95 13.86 -8.88
N PRO A 42 -9.15 14.07 -10.20
CA PRO A 42 -8.05 13.99 -11.17
C PRO A 42 -6.80 14.78 -10.78
N GLU A 43 -6.97 16.01 -10.30
CA GLU A 43 -5.85 16.89 -9.92
C GLU A 43 -5.01 16.37 -8.74
N PHE A 44 -5.53 15.42 -7.97
CA PHE A 44 -4.84 14.84 -6.81
C PHE A 44 -4.29 13.44 -7.08
N LEU A 45 -4.56 12.83 -8.25
CA LEU A 45 -4.06 11.50 -8.58
C LEU A 45 -2.53 11.46 -8.68
N PRO A 46 -1.91 10.29 -8.48
CA PRO A 46 -0.45 10.14 -8.47
C PRO A 46 0.25 10.72 -9.70
N THR A 47 -0.34 10.61 -10.88
CA THR A 47 0.22 11.14 -12.13
C THR A 47 0.37 12.66 -12.13
N ASN A 48 -0.41 13.35 -11.31
CA ASN A 48 -0.32 14.79 -11.08
C ASN A 48 0.51 15.16 -9.84
N GLN A 49 1.15 14.16 -9.20
CA GLN A 49 1.95 14.28 -7.98
C GLN A 49 3.36 13.67 -8.15
N GLY A 50 3.87 13.69 -9.37
CA GLY A 50 5.24 13.30 -9.68
C GLY A 50 5.44 11.87 -10.12
N PHE A 51 4.41 11.02 -10.16
CA PHE A 51 4.53 9.67 -10.70
C PHE A 51 4.25 9.64 -12.20
N ASP A 52 5.13 9.02 -12.96
CA ASP A 52 4.96 8.80 -14.40
C ASP A 52 3.94 7.71 -14.70
N TRP A 53 3.67 6.84 -13.76
CA TRP A 53 2.74 5.73 -13.89
C TRP A 53 2.11 5.37 -12.54
N PHE A 54 0.84 5.02 -12.57
CA PHE A 54 0.06 4.59 -11.43
C PHE A 54 -0.79 3.39 -11.77
N TYR A 55 -0.77 2.39 -10.88
CA TYR A 55 -1.69 1.25 -10.92
C TYR A 55 -2.18 0.97 -9.50
N GLY A 56 -3.48 1.12 -9.24
CA GLY A 56 -3.96 0.89 -7.87
C GLY A 56 -5.32 1.51 -7.56
N ILE A 57 -5.61 1.56 -6.25
CA ILE A 57 -6.86 2.10 -5.72
C ILE A 57 -6.64 3.52 -5.16
N PRO A 58 -7.59 4.45 -5.39
CA PRO A 58 -7.39 5.86 -5.01
C PRO A 58 -7.59 6.12 -3.52
N TYR A 59 -8.23 5.21 -2.78
CA TYR A 59 -8.49 5.30 -1.34
C TYR A 59 -8.46 3.91 -0.70
N SER A 60 -8.77 3.81 0.61
CA SER A 60 -8.70 2.53 1.31
C SER A 60 -9.74 1.52 0.81
N ASP A 61 -9.34 0.27 0.72
CA ASP A 61 -10.13 -0.87 0.24
C ASP A 61 -11.43 -1.12 1.03
N ASP A 62 -11.50 -0.64 2.26
CA ASP A 62 -12.68 -0.74 3.12
C ASP A 62 -13.67 0.43 2.97
N MET A 63 -13.32 1.43 2.14
CA MET A 63 -14.19 2.58 1.85
C MET A 63 -15.14 2.28 0.69
N THR A 64 -15.96 1.25 0.84
CA THR A 64 -16.97 0.82 -0.13
C THR A 64 -18.33 0.64 0.54
N GLN A 65 -19.40 0.53 -0.25
CA GLN A 65 -20.73 0.21 0.27
C GLN A 65 -20.79 -1.17 0.95
N GLU A 66 -20.01 -2.11 0.48
CA GLU A 66 -20.02 -3.50 0.93
C GLU A 66 -19.30 -3.66 2.27
N VAL A 67 -18.14 -3.06 2.41
CA VAL A 67 -17.28 -3.18 3.60
C VAL A 67 -17.52 -2.03 4.57
N GLY A 68 -17.71 -0.82 4.07
CA GLY A 68 -17.86 0.41 4.83
C GLY A 68 -19.22 0.65 5.46
N ARG A 69 -20.19 -0.28 5.39
CA ARG A 69 -21.57 -0.10 5.87
C ARG A 69 -21.70 0.51 7.26
N ARG A 70 -20.78 0.24 8.18
CA ARG A 70 -20.78 0.82 9.53
C ARG A 70 -20.32 2.27 9.57
N VAL A 71 -19.57 2.72 8.57
CA VAL A 71 -18.98 4.06 8.49
C VAL A 71 -19.78 4.95 7.55
N ALA A 72 -20.35 4.40 6.48
CA ALA A 72 -21.17 5.13 5.51
C ALA A 72 -22.39 5.83 6.14
N HIS A 73 -22.93 5.25 7.23
CA HIS A 73 -24.05 5.86 7.97
C HIS A 73 -23.67 7.04 8.88
N ARG A 74 -22.38 7.36 9.03
CA ARG A 74 -21.95 8.52 9.86
C ARG A 74 -21.95 9.85 9.12
N PHE A 75 -22.17 9.84 7.80
CA PHE A 75 -22.16 11.04 6.96
C PHE A 75 -23.43 11.05 6.14
N GLU A 76 -24.21 12.09 6.31
CA GLU A 76 -25.33 12.41 5.43
C GLU A 76 -24.78 12.69 4.03
N GLY A 77 -24.96 11.77 3.11
CA GLY A 77 -24.47 11.88 1.75
C GLY A 77 -24.78 10.65 0.91
N GLU A 78 -24.51 10.76 -0.37
CA GLU A 78 -24.61 9.67 -1.32
C GLU A 78 -23.77 8.46 -0.89
N PRO A 79 -24.21 7.23 -1.15
CA PRO A 79 -23.43 6.05 -0.85
C PRO A 79 -22.09 6.10 -1.60
N TRP A 80 -21.03 5.65 -0.96
CA TRP A 80 -19.72 5.58 -1.61
C TRP A 80 -19.78 4.77 -2.92
N PRO A 81 -19.02 5.18 -3.94
CA PRO A 81 -18.96 4.43 -5.19
C PRO A 81 -18.36 3.03 -4.98
N PRO A 82 -18.58 2.11 -5.93
CA PRO A 82 -17.80 0.87 -5.98
C PRO A 82 -16.30 1.18 -6.00
N LEU A 83 -15.50 0.38 -5.29
CA LEU A 83 -14.03 0.58 -5.25
C LEU A 83 -13.45 0.44 -6.65
N PRO A 84 -12.85 1.50 -7.22
CA PRO A 84 -12.24 1.41 -8.53
C PRO A 84 -10.80 0.93 -8.45
N LEU A 85 -10.36 0.20 -9.48
CA LEU A 85 -8.96 0.02 -9.83
C LEU A 85 -8.65 0.97 -10.99
N LEU A 86 -7.56 1.72 -10.84
CA LEU A 86 -7.13 2.67 -11.86
C LEU A 86 -5.79 2.23 -12.46
N GLU A 87 -5.65 2.54 -13.77
CA GLU A 87 -4.35 2.68 -14.39
C GLU A 87 -4.22 4.14 -14.85
N ASN A 88 -3.27 4.84 -14.24
CA ASN A 88 -3.14 6.30 -14.31
C ASN A 88 -4.45 7.00 -13.86
N GLU A 89 -5.13 7.71 -14.74
CA GLU A 89 -6.38 8.40 -14.46
C GLU A 89 -7.62 7.63 -14.94
N THR A 90 -7.41 6.43 -15.51
CA THR A 90 -8.49 5.63 -16.11
C THR A 90 -8.93 4.54 -15.13
N VAL A 91 -10.23 4.47 -14.85
CA VAL A 91 -10.83 3.34 -14.14
C VAL A 91 -10.86 2.15 -15.11
N ILE A 92 -10.15 1.07 -14.74
CA ILE A 92 -10.07 -0.16 -15.55
C ILE A 92 -10.98 -1.26 -15.01
N GLU A 93 -11.36 -1.19 -13.73
CA GLU A 93 -12.28 -2.13 -13.08
C GLU A 93 -13.05 -1.43 -11.96
N ALA A 94 -14.36 -1.67 -11.83
CA ALA A 94 -15.18 -1.23 -10.69
C ALA A 94 -16.48 -2.05 -10.58
N PRO A 95 -16.77 -2.72 -9.43
CA PRO A 95 -15.88 -2.87 -8.27
C PRO A 95 -14.68 -3.76 -8.59
N VAL A 96 -13.51 -3.42 -8.05
CA VAL A 96 -12.33 -4.27 -8.18
C VAL A 96 -12.47 -5.54 -7.33
N ASP A 97 -11.95 -6.65 -7.84
CA ASP A 97 -11.78 -7.86 -7.06
C ASP A 97 -10.65 -7.67 -6.02
N ARG A 98 -11.03 -7.39 -4.77
CA ARG A 98 -10.08 -7.14 -3.68
C ARG A 98 -9.14 -8.31 -3.44
N ASP A 99 -9.62 -9.53 -3.63
CA ASP A 99 -8.84 -10.74 -3.39
C ASP A 99 -7.64 -10.88 -4.36
N GLN A 100 -7.66 -10.18 -5.49
CA GLN A 100 -6.56 -10.18 -6.46
C GLN A 100 -5.55 -9.03 -6.25
N LEU A 101 -5.87 -8.00 -5.45
CA LEU A 101 -5.07 -6.78 -5.38
C LEU A 101 -3.59 -7.03 -5.06
N THR A 102 -3.29 -7.79 -4.00
CA THR A 102 -1.89 -8.05 -3.61
C THR A 102 -1.13 -8.78 -4.72
N LYS A 103 -1.76 -9.78 -5.33
CA LYS A 103 -1.18 -10.53 -6.44
C LYS A 103 -0.94 -9.65 -7.66
N ASP A 104 -1.93 -8.86 -8.06
CA ASP A 104 -1.83 -8.00 -9.23
C ASP A 104 -0.79 -6.90 -9.03
N TYR A 105 -0.75 -6.30 -7.86
CA TYR A 105 0.30 -5.34 -7.50
C TYR A 105 1.71 -5.97 -7.60
N THR A 106 1.85 -7.21 -7.16
CA THR A 106 3.12 -7.94 -7.25
C THR A 106 3.55 -8.15 -8.68
N LEU A 107 2.64 -8.63 -9.54
CA LEU A 107 2.92 -8.85 -10.96
C LEU A 107 3.28 -7.55 -11.66
N ARG A 108 2.52 -6.49 -11.43
CA ARG A 108 2.79 -5.15 -11.99
C ARG A 108 4.11 -4.56 -11.50
N ALA A 109 4.51 -4.85 -10.25
CA ALA A 109 5.81 -4.42 -9.73
C ALA A 109 6.96 -5.14 -10.41
N VAL A 110 6.84 -6.45 -10.62
CA VAL A 110 7.81 -7.25 -11.37
C VAL A 110 7.95 -6.74 -12.80
N ASP A 111 6.83 -6.51 -13.50
CA ASP A 111 6.83 -5.97 -14.86
C ASP A 111 7.49 -4.57 -14.91
N PHE A 112 7.15 -3.68 -13.97
CA PHE A 112 7.73 -2.34 -13.89
C PHE A 112 9.25 -2.38 -13.69
N ILE A 113 9.76 -3.26 -12.83
CA ILE A 113 11.20 -3.42 -12.60
C ILE A 113 11.89 -3.92 -13.87
N GLU A 114 11.33 -4.93 -14.53
CA GLU A 114 11.86 -5.50 -15.77
C GLU A 114 11.91 -4.47 -16.91
N GLU A 115 10.83 -3.70 -17.11
CA GLU A 115 10.76 -2.65 -18.12
C GLU A 115 11.75 -1.49 -17.88
N ASN A 116 12.12 -1.27 -16.63
CA ASN A 116 12.98 -0.14 -16.24
C ASN A 116 14.41 -0.55 -15.83
N GLN A 117 14.82 -1.79 -16.04
CA GLN A 117 16.12 -2.33 -15.63
C GLN A 117 17.35 -1.58 -16.17
N GLN A 118 17.21 -0.82 -17.27
CA GLN A 118 18.30 -0.08 -17.93
C GLN A 118 18.36 1.41 -17.55
N ARG A 119 17.57 1.86 -16.58
CA ARG A 119 17.53 3.26 -16.12
C ARG A 119 17.21 3.35 -14.63
N PRO A 120 17.54 4.45 -13.96
CA PRO A 120 17.11 4.63 -12.58
C PRO A 120 15.59 4.66 -12.48
N PHE A 121 15.05 3.98 -11.46
CA PHE A 121 13.62 3.98 -11.17
C PHE A 121 13.34 4.18 -9.69
N PHE A 122 12.17 4.71 -9.40
CA PHE A 122 11.58 4.80 -8.09
C PHE A 122 10.20 4.14 -8.11
N LEU A 123 10.07 3.04 -7.40
CA LEU A 123 8.81 2.35 -7.23
C LEU A 123 8.30 2.53 -5.80
N TYR A 124 7.21 3.25 -5.63
CA TYR A 124 6.48 3.34 -4.36
C TYR A 124 5.31 2.36 -4.37
N MET A 125 5.33 1.42 -3.41
CA MET A 125 4.39 0.32 -3.39
C MET A 125 3.58 0.27 -2.08
N PRO A 126 2.63 1.20 -1.86
CA PRO A 126 1.77 1.22 -0.69
C PRO A 126 0.70 0.13 -0.80
N GLN A 127 0.95 -1.01 -0.20
CA GLN A 127 0.03 -2.15 -0.20
C GLN A 127 -1.32 -1.81 0.43
N ALA A 128 -2.41 -2.36 -0.12
CA ALA A 128 -3.74 -2.21 0.47
C ALA A 128 -3.89 -3.03 1.76
N MET A 129 -3.28 -4.22 1.84
CA MET A 129 -3.15 -5.00 3.06
C MET A 129 -1.79 -4.73 3.74
N PRO A 130 -1.69 -4.95 5.06
CA PRO A 130 -2.64 -5.56 5.99
C PRO A 130 -3.77 -4.64 6.46
N GLY A 131 -3.88 -3.42 6.03
CA GLY A 131 -4.97 -2.47 6.22
C GLY A 131 -5.62 -2.41 7.60
N SER A 132 -6.51 -1.47 7.80
CA SER A 132 -7.34 -1.34 9.01
C SER A 132 -8.68 -2.07 8.91
N THR A 133 -8.93 -2.72 7.81
CA THR A 133 -10.21 -3.36 7.49
C THR A 133 -10.55 -4.50 8.43
N SER A 134 -11.84 -4.67 8.69
CA SER A 134 -12.37 -5.83 9.41
C SER A 134 -12.56 -7.06 8.49
N ALA A 135 -12.29 -6.90 7.20
CA ALA A 135 -12.43 -7.93 6.17
C ALA A 135 -11.10 -8.08 5.40
N PRO A 136 -10.08 -8.69 6.02
CA PRO A 136 -8.83 -8.97 5.34
C PRO A 136 -9.09 -9.87 4.13
N PHE A 137 -8.28 -9.69 3.09
CA PHE A 137 -8.40 -10.43 1.85
C PHE A 137 -7.04 -11.00 1.44
N ALA A 138 -7.09 -12.08 0.70
CA ALA A 138 -5.96 -12.71 0.05
C ALA A 138 -6.44 -13.47 -1.20
N SER A 139 -5.56 -13.71 -2.14
CA SER A 139 -5.89 -14.53 -3.31
C SER A 139 -6.16 -15.99 -2.91
N GLU A 140 -6.85 -16.73 -3.78
CA GLU A 140 -7.19 -18.14 -3.56
C GLU A 140 -5.98 -19.02 -3.22
N GLN A 141 -4.79 -18.62 -3.69
CA GLN A 141 -3.56 -19.32 -3.37
C GLN A 141 -3.21 -19.27 -1.88
N PHE A 142 -3.64 -18.22 -1.17
CA PHE A 142 -3.29 -17.98 0.24
C PHE A 142 -4.47 -18.18 1.20
N LYS A 143 -5.70 -18.14 0.72
CA LYS A 143 -6.89 -18.32 1.55
C LYS A 143 -6.88 -19.66 2.31
N GLY A 144 -7.12 -19.57 3.61
CA GLY A 144 -7.24 -20.70 4.51
C GLY A 144 -5.94 -21.46 4.79
N ARG A 145 -4.77 -20.87 4.52
CA ARG A 145 -3.45 -21.48 4.76
C ARG A 145 -2.89 -21.16 6.12
N SER A 146 -3.09 -19.94 6.58
CA SER A 146 -2.51 -19.48 7.82
C SER A 146 -3.29 -19.97 9.05
N GLU A 147 -2.58 -20.42 10.07
CA GLU A 147 -3.18 -20.73 11.37
C GLU A 147 -3.82 -19.49 12.04
N ASN A 148 -3.43 -18.29 11.59
CA ASN A 148 -3.95 -17.01 12.10
C ASN A 148 -5.17 -16.49 11.28
N GLY A 149 -5.77 -17.37 10.47
CA GLY A 149 -6.98 -17.10 9.69
C GLY A 149 -6.77 -16.06 8.59
N PRO A 150 -7.84 -15.39 8.10
CA PRO A 150 -7.76 -14.50 6.94
C PRO A 150 -6.76 -13.35 7.07
N TRP A 151 -6.49 -12.88 8.29
CA TRP A 151 -5.45 -11.91 8.54
C TRP A 151 -4.05 -12.49 8.29
N GLY A 152 -3.81 -13.70 8.78
CA GLY A 152 -2.56 -14.40 8.53
C GLY A 152 -2.38 -14.72 7.05
N ASP A 153 -3.44 -15.14 6.36
CA ASP A 153 -3.42 -15.37 4.92
C ASP A 153 -2.93 -14.13 4.15
N SER A 154 -3.42 -12.94 4.51
CA SER A 154 -3.00 -11.69 3.88
C SER A 154 -1.54 -11.33 4.18
N ILE A 155 -1.04 -11.64 5.36
CA ILE A 155 0.38 -11.41 5.72
C ILE A 155 1.29 -12.38 4.95
N GLU A 156 0.91 -13.64 4.84
CA GLU A 156 1.67 -14.63 4.05
C GLU A 156 1.72 -14.26 2.57
N GLU A 157 0.64 -13.69 2.02
CA GLU A 157 0.64 -13.19 0.64
C GLU A 157 1.51 -11.95 0.47
N LEU A 158 1.53 -11.04 1.45
CA LEU A 158 2.45 -9.90 1.44
C LEU A 158 3.92 -10.33 1.49
N ASP A 159 4.25 -11.31 2.32
CA ASP A 159 5.61 -11.87 2.40
C ASP A 159 6.01 -12.51 1.06
N TRP A 160 5.12 -13.28 0.45
CA TRP A 160 5.31 -13.81 -0.91
C TRP A 160 5.52 -12.69 -1.94
N SER A 161 4.74 -11.63 -1.87
CA SER A 161 4.86 -10.46 -2.75
C SER A 161 6.24 -9.84 -2.68
N ILE A 162 6.72 -9.58 -1.47
CA ILE A 162 8.06 -9.03 -1.23
C ILE A 162 9.12 -9.99 -1.77
N GLY A 163 9.00 -11.29 -1.49
CA GLY A 163 9.90 -12.30 -2.01
C GLY A 163 10.00 -12.26 -3.54
N LYS A 164 8.87 -12.16 -4.25
CA LYS A 164 8.85 -12.07 -5.72
C LYS A 164 9.57 -10.84 -6.27
N ILE A 165 9.42 -9.70 -5.59
CA ILE A 165 10.10 -8.45 -5.97
C ILE A 165 11.60 -8.58 -5.73
N MET A 166 12.01 -9.12 -4.58
CA MET A 166 13.42 -9.33 -4.25
C MET A 166 14.08 -10.32 -5.22
N ASP A 167 13.41 -11.45 -5.51
CA ASP A 167 13.86 -12.44 -6.48
C ASP A 167 14.09 -11.79 -7.87
N LYS A 168 13.19 -10.91 -8.30
CA LYS A 168 13.32 -10.21 -9.60
C LYS A 168 14.50 -9.24 -9.62
N LEU A 169 14.77 -8.52 -8.54
CA LEU A 169 15.92 -7.63 -8.45
C LEU A 169 17.23 -8.42 -8.56
N VAL A 170 17.31 -9.59 -7.90
CA VAL A 170 18.48 -10.47 -7.99
C VAL A 170 18.61 -11.11 -9.37
N GLU A 171 17.50 -11.59 -9.97
CA GLU A 171 17.46 -12.17 -11.32
C GLU A 171 18.04 -11.22 -12.37
N LEU A 172 17.74 -9.91 -12.22
CA LEU A 172 18.19 -8.87 -13.16
C LEU A 172 19.51 -8.21 -12.76
N GLU A 173 20.19 -8.71 -11.72
CA GLU A 173 21.45 -8.17 -11.20
C GLU A 173 21.34 -6.67 -10.80
N LEU A 174 20.16 -6.28 -10.29
CA LEU A 174 19.87 -4.91 -9.84
C LEU A 174 20.05 -4.72 -8.33
N ASP A 175 20.19 -5.79 -7.59
CA ASP A 175 20.19 -5.82 -6.12
C ASP A 175 21.33 -5.01 -5.50
N GLU A 176 22.53 -5.03 -6.08
CA GLU A 176 23.67 -4.22 -5.59
C GLU A 176 23.49 -2.71 -5.83
N ASN A 177 22.59 -2.32 -6.74
CA ASN A 177 22.34 -0.91 -7.09
C ASN A 177 20.90 -0.45 -6.77
N THR A 178 20.20 -1.18 -5.91
CA THR A 178 18.82 -0.85 -5.51
C THR A 178 18.70 -0.81 -3.98
N LEU A 179 18.31 0.35 -3.44
CA LEU A 179 17.88 0.47 -2.05
C LEU A 179 16.42 0.04 -1.93
N VAL A 180 16.17 -1.05 -1.21
CA VAL A 180 14.82 -1.48 -0.85
C VAL A 180 14.53 -1.05 0.59
N ILE A 181 13.42 -0.33 0.79
CA ILE A 181 12.92 0.09 2.10
C ILE A 181 11.55 -0.55 2.30
N TRP A 182 11.44 -1.40 3.29
CA TRP A 182 10.17 -1.94 3.74
C TRP A 182 9.80 -1.34 5.10
N THR A 183 8.57 -0.83 5.22
CA THR A 183 8.07 -0.23 6.46
C THR A 183 6.55 -0.28 6.51
N SER A 184 5.96 0.13 7.63
CA SER A 184 4.52 0.32 7.78
C SER A 184 4.21 1.81 7.89
N ASP A 185 3.01 2.21 7.47
CA ASP A 185 2.52 3.59 7.58
C ASP A 185 2.16 3.98 9.02
N ASN A 186 1.74 3.01 9.81
CA ASN A 186 1.42 3.17 11.23
C ASN A 186 1.45 1.84 11.98
N GLY A 187 1.43 1.92 13.29
CA GLY A 187 1.37 0.74 14.15
C GLY A 187 0.06 -0.04 14.01
N ALA A 188 0.10 -1.31 14.39
CA ALA A 188 -1.05 -2.21 14.33
C ALA A 188 -2.28 -1.60 15.02
N PRO A 189 -3.49 -1.76 14.45
CA PRO A 189 -4.71 -1.13 14.96
C PRO A 189 -5.19 -1.72 16.28
N MET A 190 -4.70 -2.88 16.71
CA MET A 190 -5.06 -3.62 17.93
C MET A 190 -6.56 -3.60 18.20
N THR A 191 -7.23 -4.70 18.05
CA THR A 191 -8.67 -4.80 18.35
C THR A 191 -8.92 -4.62 19.84
N ARG A 192 -10.13 -4.16 20.23
CA ARG A 192 -10.56 -4.13 21.63
C ARG A 192 -10.65 -5.54 22.24
N ASP A 193 -10.77 -6.56 21.43
CA ASP A 193 -10.73 -7.94 21.84
C ASP A 193 -9.28 -8.38 21.95
N GLN A 194 -8.77 -8.42 23.19
CA GLN A 194 -7.41 -8.85 23.51
C GLN A 194 -7.15 -10.34 23.14
N LYS A 195 -8.16 -11.09 22.78
CA LYS A 195 -8.03 -12.50 22.37
C LYS A 195 -7.71 -12.66 20.87
N SER A 196 -7.88 -11.60 20.09
CA SER A 196 -7.58 -11.63 18.66
C SER A 196 -6.11 -11.23 18.45
N LEU A 197 -5.23 -12.20 18.40
CA LEU A 197 -3.86 -12.04 17.84
C LEU A 197 -3.91 -11.69 16.34
N ALA A 198 -5.09 -11.73 15.75
CA ALA A 198 -5.36 -11.67 14.32
C ALA A 198 -5.04 -10.33 13.64
N ARG A 199 -4.56 -9.30 14.35
CA ARG A 199 -4.30 -7.97 13.77
C ARG A 199 -3.00 -7.33 14.25
N GLY A 200 -2.02 -8.16 14.53
CA GLY A 200 -0.71 -7.72 14.97
C GLY A 200 -0.66 -7.22 16.41
N THR A 201 0.51 -6.78 16.81
CA THR A 201 0.80 -6.23 18.14
C THR A 201 1.86 -5.15 18.05
N ASN A 202 1.77 -4.13 18.88
CA ASN A 202 2.80 -3.09 18.99
C ASN A 202 3.69 -3.28 20.20
N ARG A 203 3.52 -4.38 20.96
CA ARG A 203 4.32 -4.64 22.16
C ARG A 203 5.82 -4.73 21.85
N PRO A 204 6.70 -4.24 22.73
CA PRO A 204 6.42 -3.70 24.07
C PRO A 204 5.94 -2.24 24.10
N LEU A 205 5.74 -1.59 22.95
CA LEU A 205 5.35 -0.19 22.87
C LEU A 205 3.87 -0.01 23.25
N HIS A 206 3.59 1.10 23.93
CA HIS A 206 2.23 1.46 24.31
C HIS A 206 1.45 2.05 23.13
N GLY A 207 0.15 1.76 23.08
CA GLY A 207 -0.78 2.33 22.11
C GLY A 207 -0.86 1.55 20.81
N ARG A 208 -1.50 2.17 19.81
CA ARG A 208 -1.89 1.54 18.54
C ARG A 208 -1.97 2.57 17.44
N GLY A 209 -2.13 2.15 16.21
CA GLY A 209 -2.53 3.00 15.10
C GLY A 209 -3.73 3.87 15.48
N TYR A 210 -3.84 5.06 14.94
CA TYR A 210 -4.84 6.10 15.26
C TYR A 210 -4.68 6.75 16.65
N THR A 211 -3.57 6.57 17.34
CA THR A 211 -3.22 7.29 18.57
C THR A 211 -1.93 8.08 18.39
N THR A 212 -1.56 8.88 19.38
CA THR A 212 -0.28 9.62 19.42
C THR A 212 0.78 8.95 20.27
N SER A 213 0.61 7.66 20.55
CA SER A 213 1.51 6.86 21.37
C SER A 213 2.64 6.25 20.54
N GLU A 214 3.74 5.85 21.18
CA GLU A 214 4.91 5.21 20.57
C GLU A 214 4.54 4.03 19.65
N GLY A 215 3.59 3.18 20.06
CA GLY A 215 3.11 2.06 19.27
C GLY A 215 2.32 2.43 18.01
N ALA A 216 2.05 3.73 17.78
CA ALA A 216 1.46 4.22 16.53
C ALA A 216 2.52 4.66 15.52
N PHE A 217 3.69 5.14 16.00
CA PHE A 217 4.70 5.79 15.15
C PHE A 217 5.98 4.95 14.98
N ARG A 218 6.38 4.21 16.01
CA ARG A 218 7.57 3.36 15.94
C ARG A 218 7.19 2.04 15.27
N VAL A 219 7.27 2.03 13.97
CA VAL A 219 6.93 0.88 13.11
C VAL A 219 8.18 0.09 12.74
N PRO A 220 8.05 -1.22 12.46
CA PRO A 220 9.13 -2.00 11.90
C PRO A 220 9.60 -1.40 10.58
N THR A 221 10.92 -1.32 10.41
CA THR A 221 11.52 -0.87 9.16
C THR A 221 12.72 -1.75 8.84
N ILE A 222 12.82 -2.19 7.59
CA ILE A 222 13.95 -2.95 7.07
C ILE A 222 14.49 -2.18 5.87
N MET A 223 15.80 -1.97 5.84
CA MET A 223 16.51 -1.44 4.69
C MET A 223 17.46 -2.50 4.17
N TRP A 224 17.38 -2.79 2.88
CA TRP A 224 18.23 -3.77 2.23
C TRP A 224 18.90 -3.12 1.02
N TRP A 225 20.25 -3.15 1.04
CA TRP A 225 21.09 -2.69 -0.04
C TRP A 225 22.43 -3.39 0.07
N PRO A 226 22.59 -4.53 -0.59
CA PRO A 226 23.84 -5.29 -0.56
C PRO A 226 25.06 -4.42 -0.86
N THR A 227 26.16 -4.71 -0.22
CA THR A 227 27.44 -3.96 -0.33
C THR A 227 27.44 -2.56 0.26
N HIS A 228 26.30 -1.94 0.52
CA HIS A 228 26.18 -0.57 1.07
C HIS A 228 25.69 -0.56 2.52
N ILE A 229 24.75 -1.43 2.87
CA ILE A 229 24.22 -1.56 4.24
C ILE A 229 24.73 -2.89 4.81
N PRO A 230 25.52 -2.87 5.90
CA PRO A 230 25.97 -4.10 6.54
C PRO A 230 24.80 -4.94 7.04
N SER A 231 24.87 -6.26 6.86
CA SER A 231 23.84 -7.18 7.38
C SER A 231 23.80 -7.16 8.91
N GLY A 232 22.61 -7.09 9.48
CA GLY A 232 22.39 -7.19 10.93
C GLY A 232 22.68 -5.92 11.73
N THR A 233 22.69 -4.76 11.08
CA THR A 233 22.85 -3.44 11.73
C THR A 233 21.54 -2.80 12.08
#